data_338f0598d37673587db2ff61a42c3c54
#
_entry.id   338f0598d37673587db2ff61a42c3c54
#
_cell.length_a   1.000
_cell.length_b   1.000
_cell.length_c   1.000
_cell.angle_alpha   90.00
_cell.angle_beta   90.00
_cell.angle_gamma   90.00
#
_symmetry.space_group_name_H-M   'P 1'
#
loop_
_entity.id
_entity.type
_entity.pdbx_description
1 polymer ?
#
loop_
_entity_poly.entity_id
_entity_poly.type
_entity_poly.pdbx_seq_one_letter_code
_entity_poly.pdbx_strand_id
1 'polypeptide(L)'
;MREEIFSGGGEMGARIRGFDWSKTPIGPISTWPQSLKTAVRILITSRFAMWMSWGPELTFLYNDAYAHMTLGEKHPWALGKQSREVWAEIWQDIGPRIRQVLETGESTWDEGLLLFLERSGFPEETYHTFSYSPLTGDDGKINGHLCVVTEETERIIGERQLTFLRSLSSG
;
A
#
# COMPACT_ATOMS: atom_id res chain seq x y z
N MET A 1 22.18 12.54 11.47
CA MET A 1 21.12 12.00 12.33
C MET A 1 19.82 11.71 11.61
N ARG A 2 19.36 12.61 10.75
CA ARG A 2 18.13 12.37 9.97
C ARG A 2 18.21 11.13 9.06
N GLU A 3 19.38 10.92 8.47
CA GLU A 3 19.62 9.81 7.56
C GLU A 3 19.64 8.47 8.28
N GLU A 4 20.04 8.44 9.55
CA GLU A 4 20.08 7.23 10.35
C GLU A 4 18.70 6.64 10.61
N ILE A 5 17.66 7.48 10.72
CA ILE A 5 16.28 7.03 10.96
C ILE A 5 15.79 6.20 9.79
N PHE A 6 16.24 6.52 8.57
CA PHE A 6 15.84 5.84 7.35
C PHE A 6 16.97 5.05 6.70
N SER A 7 18.07 4.82 7.43
CA SER A 7 19.17 4.00 6.92
C SER A 7 18.66 2.59 6.62
N GLY A 8 19.15 1.99 5.56
CA GLY A 8 18.64 0.71 5.10
C GLY A 8 17.33 0.89 4.35
N GLY A 9 16.47 -0.14 4.39
CA GLY A 9 15.17 -0.13 3.71
C GLY A 9 15.24 -0.32 2.20
N GLY A 10 16.35 -0.79 1.67
CA GLY A 10 16.51 -1.14 0.26
C GLY A 10 16.35 0.04 -0.69
N GLU A 11 15.82 -0.25 -1.87
CA GLU A 11 15.58 0.75 -2.91
C GLU A 11 14.63 1.85 -2.42
N MET A 12 13.52 1.45 -1.79
CA MET A 12 12.53 2.42 -1.34
C MET A 12 13.02 3.29 -0.19
N GLY A 13 13.85 2.73 0.69
CA GLY A 13 14.51 3.54 1.72
C GLY A 13 15.33 4.68 1.09
N ALA A 14 16.12 4.35 0.06
CA ALA A 14 16.91 5.34 -0.68
C ALA A 14 16.04 6.35 -1.42
N ARG A 15 14.97 5.89 -2.09
CA ARG A 15 14.05 6.77 -2.82
C ARG A 15 13.32 7.73 -1.88
N ILE A 16 12.88 7.26 -0.72
CA ILE A 16 12.20 8.11 0.26
C ILE A 16 13.15 9.18 0.80
N ARG A 17 14.40 8.81 1.12
CA ARG A 17 15.40 9.78 1.57
C ARG A 17 15.70 10.85 0.54
N GLY A 18 15.73 10.48 -0.74
CA GLY A 18 16.09 11.39 -1.83
C GLY A 18 14.90 12.12 -2.48
N PHE A 19 13.69 11.83 -2.08
CA PHE A 19 12.49 12.42 -2.67
C PHE A 19 12.29 13.86 -2.17
N ASP A 20 11.84 14.75 -3.04
CA ASP A 20 11.52 16.13 -2.67
C ASP A 20 10.12 16.23 -2.06
N TRP A 21 10.03 15.95 -0.77
CA TRP A 21 8.77 15.99 -0.02
C TRP A 21 8.22 17.39 0.16
N SER A 22 9.03 18.42 -0.05
CA SER A 22 8.56 19.81 0.04
C SER A 22 7.47 20.14 -0.99
N LYS A 23 7.40 19.36 -2.06
CA LYS A 23 6.38 19.50 -3.11
C LYS A 23 5.11 18.71 -2.81
N THR A 24 5.04 18.05 -1.68
CA THR A 24 3.90 17.25 -1.25
C THR A 24 3.23 17.88 -0.04
N PRO A 25 1.96 17.52 0.25
CA PRO A 25 1.27 18.05 1.44
C PRO A 25 1.89 17.69 2.78
N ILE A 26 2.72 16.63 2.83
CA ILE A 26 3.34 16.20 4.09
C ILE A 26 4.65 16.94 4.40
N GLY A 27 5.18 17.67 3.44
CA GLY A 27 6.36 18.52 3.64
C GLY A 27 7.67 17.76 3.80
N PRO A 28 8.80 18.49 3.93
CA PRO A 28 10.11 17.87 4.01
C PRO A 28 10.29 17.01 5.27
N ILE A 29 11.12 15.97 5.16
CA ILE A 29 11.37 15.00 6.25
C ILE A 29 11.71 15.68 7.57
N SER A 30 12.42 16.80 7.51
CA SER A 30 12.81 17.55 8.72
C SER A 30 11.62 18.05 9.54
N THR A 31 10.43 18.15 8.91
CA THR A 31 9.21 18.61 9.56
C THR A 31 8.26 17.47 9.94
N TRP A 32 8.59 16.25 9.58
CA TRP A 32 7.72 15.10 9.87
C TRP A 32 7.61 14.86 11.38
N PRO A 33 6.39 14.61 11.89
CA PRO A 33 6.24 14.21 13.28
C PRO A 33 6.87 12.84 13.52
N GLN A 34 7.19 12.55 14.77
CA GLN A 34 7.82 11.28 15.14
C GLN A 34 6.93 10.08 14.76
N SER A 35 5.62 10.21 14.90
CA SER A 35 4.67 9.18 14.51
C SER A 35 4.80 8.78 13.03
N LEU A 36 4.96 9.75 12.14
CA LEU A 36 5.19 9.48 10.72
C LEU A 36 6.53 8.81 10.47
N LYS A 37 7.60 9.31 11.12
CA LYS A 37 8.93 8.73 10.99
C LYS A 37 8.95 7.27 11.44
N THR A 38 8.27 6.96 12.54
CA THR A 38 8.18 5.59 13.06
C THR A 38 7.42 4.69 12.08
N ALA A 39 6.30 5.16 11.55
CA ALA A 39 5.52 4.39 10.57
C ALA A 39 6.35 4.10 9.32
N VAL A 40 7.05 5.09 8.79
CA VAL A 40 7.90 4.92 7.61
C VAL A 40 9.05 3.95 7.90
N ARG A 41 9.62 4.00 9.09
CA ARG A 41 10.67 3.06 9.50
C ARG A 41 10.18 1.61 9.48
N ILE A 42 8.99 1.36 10.01
CA ILE A 42 8.37 0.04 9.97
C ILE A 42 8.13 -0.38 8.53
N LEU A 43 7.59 0.52 7.73
CA LEU A 43 7.28 0.29 6.32
C LEU A 43 8.52 -0.20 5.55
N ILE A 44 9.61 0.55 5.59
CA ILE A 44 10.79 0.27 4.76
C ILE A 44 11.62 -0.91 5.25
N THR A 45 11.48 -1.32 6.52
CA THR A 45 12.22 -2.45 7.08
C THR A 45 11.45 -3.76 7.07
N SER A 46 10.13 -3.73 6.76
CA SER A 46 9.34 -4.94 6.69
C SER A 46 9.57 -5.68 5.37
N ARG A 47 9.52 -7.01 5.42
CA ARG A 47 9.57 -7.86 4.23
C ARG A 47 8.19 -8.17 3.64
N PHE A 48 7.13 -7.92 4.40
CA PHE A 48 5.78 -8.02 3.85
C PHE A 48 5.49 -6.82 2.95
N ALA A 49 4.75 -7.03 1.88
CA ALA A 49 4.31 -5.94 1.02
C ALA A 49 3.42 -4.99 1.82
N MET A 50 3.83 -3.72 1.88
CA MET A 50 3.14 -2.70 2.63
C MET A 50 3.12 -1.39 1.86
N TRP A 51 2.02 -0.66 2.01
CA TRP A 51 1.94 0.73 1.61
C TRP A 51 1.17 1.52 2.65
N MET A 52 1.35 2.81 2.66
CA MET A 52 0.69 3.68 3.60
C MET A 52 0.31 4.99 2.95
N SER A 53 -0.64 5.67 3.54
CA SER A 53 -0.98 7.05 3.22
C SER A 53 -0.89 7.91 4.45
N TRP A 54 -0.50 9.15 4.28
CA TRP A 54 -0.38 10.10 5.37
C TRP A 54 -0.89 11.48 4.95
N GLY A 55 -1.54 12.16 5.89
CA GLY A 55 -2.01 13.52 5.71
C GLY A 55 -3.38 13.62 5.04
N PRO A 56 -3.91 14.86 4.92
CA PRO A 56 -5.28 15.06 4.45
C PRO A 56 -5.52 14.64 3.00
N GLU A 57 -4.45 14.61 2.19
CA GLU A 57 -4.55 14.19 0.79
C GLU A 57 -4.09 12.75 0.58
N LEU A 58 -3.82 12.01 1.65
CA LEU A 58 -3.40 10.62 1.63
C LEU A 58 -2.20 10.40 0.69
N THR A 59 -1.09 11.02 1.03
CA THR A 59 0.18 10.91 0.30
C THR A 59 0.72 9.49 0.40
N PHE A 60 1.06 8.90 -0.74
CA PHE A 60 1.37 7.48 -0.91
C PHE A 60 2.84 7.18 -0.68
N LEU A 61 3.11 6.22 0.21
CA LEU A 61 4.45 5.65 0.44
C LEU A 61 4.34 4.13 0.46
N TYR A 62 5.40 3.45 0.06
CA TYR A 62 5.40 1.99 -0.03
C TYR A 62 6.81 1.43 0.11
N ASN A 63 6.91 0.12 0.35
CA ASN A 63 8.19 -0.57 0.50
C ASN A 63 8.57 -1.37 -0.76
N ASP A 64 9.78 -1.97 -0.71
CA ASP A 64 10.31 -2.75 -1.84
C ASP A 64 9.40 -3.92 -2.22
N ALA A 65 8.92 -4.66 -1.23
CA ALA A 65 8.05 -5.80 -1.50
C ALA A 65 6.80 -5.39 -2.27
N TYR A 66 6.18 -4.28 -1.87
CA TYR A 66 4.99 -3.76 -2.56
C TYR A 66 5.32 -3.28 -3.98
N ALA A 67 6.46 -2.62 -4.15
CA ALA A 67 6.91 -2.17 -5.47
C ALA A 67 7.02 -3.33 -6.46
N HIS A 68 7.64 -4.44 -6.01
CA HIS A 68 7.90 -5.58 -6.86
C HIS A 68 6.70 -6.51 -7.04
N MET A 69 5.86 -6.64 -6.02
CA MET A 69 4.77 -7.62 -6.04
C MET A 69 3.46 -7.06 -6.56
N THR A 70 3.19 -5.77 -6.38
CA THR A 70 1.86 -5.22 -6.63
C THR A 70 1.82 -4.02 -7.57
N LEU A 71 2.75 -3.06 -7.43
CA LEU A 71 2.67 -1.80 -8.19
C LEU A 71 2.93 -1.92 -9.68
N GLY A 72 3.79 -2.87 -10.11
CA GLY A 72 4.14 -2.99 -11.51
C GLY A 72 4.71 -1.70 -12.10
N GLU A 73 4.17 -1.26 -13.22
CA GLU A 73 4.66 -0.06 -13.92
C GLU A 73 4.33 1.26 -13.22
N LYS A 74 3.50 1.24 -12.18
CA LYS A 74 3.25 2.43 -11.37
C LYS A 74 4.44 2.82 -10.49
N HIS A 75 5.39 1.91 -10.30
CA HIS A 75 6.64 2.20 -9.61
C HIS A 75 7.68 2.76 -10.61
N PRO A 76 8.41 3.84 -10.33
CA PRO A 76 8.42 4.62 -9.08
C PRO A 76 7.50 5.85 -9.07
N TRP A 77 6.73 6.06 -10.12
CA TRP A 77 5.86 7.23 -10.25
C TRP A 77 4.93 7.44 -9.04
N ALA A 78 4.46 6.35 -8.44
CA ALA A 78 3.46 6.38 -7.36
C ALA A 78 3.94 7.09 -6.08
N LEU A 79 5.26 7.10 -5.83
CA LEU A 79 5.79 7.68 -4.58
C LEU A 79 5.43 9.15 -4.47
N GLY A 80 4.82 9.53 -3.35
CA GLY A 80 4.45 10.92 -3.08
C GLY A 80 3.17 11.40 -3.76
N LYS A 81 2.50 10.54 -4.53
CA LYS A 81 1.21 10.85 -5.16
C LYS A 81 0.06 10.66 -4.19
N GLN A 82 -1.11 11.21 -4.52
CA GLN A 82 -2.32 10.92 -3.77
C GLN A 82 -2.73 9.46 -4.00
N SER A 83 -3.12 8.76 -2.95
CA SER A 83 -3.47 7.34 -3.04
C SER A 83 -4.61 7.09 -4.03
N ARG A 84 -5.60 7.97 -4.09
CA ARG A 84 -6.71 7.86 -5.05
C ARG A 84 -6.26 8.00 -6.50
N GLU A 85 -5.16 8.69 -6.74
CA GLU A 85 -4.56 8.83 -8.08
C GLU A 85 -3.79 7.58 -8.46
N VAL A 86 -3.04 7.02 -7.50
CA VAL A 86 -2.28 5.78 -7.73
C VAL A 86 -3.22 4.62 -8.06
N TRP A 87 -4.30 4.47 -7.31
CA TRP A 87 -5.25 3.38 -7.46
C TRP A 87 -6.62 3.85 -7.94
N ALA A 88 -6.65 4.78 -8.89
CA ALA A 88 -7.89 5.34 -9.42
C ALA A 88 -8.84 4.25 -9.94
N GLU A 89 -8.31 3.20 -10.56
CA GLU A 89 -9.11 2.12 -11.15
C GLU A 89 -9.85 1.26 -10.11
N ILE A 90 -9.37 1.21 -8.88
CA ILE A 90 -10.01 0.44 -7.80
C ILE A 90 -10.47 1.31 -6.63
N TRP A 91 -10.47 2.64 -6.80
CA TRP A 91 -10.82 3.53 -5.70
C TRP A 91 -12.26 3.33 -5.21
N GLN A 92 -13.18 2.90 -6.09
CA GLN A 92 -14.54 2.56 -5.68
C GLN A 92 -14.58 1.42 -4.67
N ASP A 93 -13.62 0.50 -4.76
CA ASP A 93 -13.52 -0.65 -3.85
C ASP A 93 -12.77 -0.29 -2.57
N ILE A 94 -11.57 0.29 -2.69
CA ILE A 94 -10.70 0.50 -1.52
C ILE A 94 -10.96 1.83 -0.80
N GLY A 95 -11.46 2.85 -1.50
CA GLY A 95 -11.74 4.16 -0.90
C GLY A 95 -12.66 4.10 0.31
N PRO A 96 -13.83 3.42 0.21
CA PRO A 96 -14.74 3.28 1.36
C PRO A 96 -14.09 2.57 2.55
N ARG A 97 -13.25 1.57 2.31
CA ARG A 97 -12.52 0.85 3.37
C ARG A 97 -11.53 1.75 4.09
N ILE A 98 -10.79 2.55 3.33
CA ILE A 98 -9.84 3.52 3.88
C ILE A 98 -10.57 4.57 4.70
N ARG A 99 -11.70 5.09 4.17
CA ARG A 99 -12.52 6.07 4.88
C ARG A 99 -13.02 5.53 6.21
N GLN A 100 -13.46 4.27 6.26
CA GLN A 100 -13.89 3.63 7.50
C GLN A 100 -12.79 3.66 8.55
N VAL A 101 -11.56 3.29 8.16
CA VAL A 101 -10.41 3.31 9.06
C VAL A 101 -10.14 4.72 9.58
N LEU A 102 -10.16 5.70 8.69
CA LEU A 102 -9.88 7.09 9.06
C LEU A 102 -10.94 7.68 9.98
N GLU A 103 -12.21 7.31 9.79
CA GLU A 103 -13.32 7.86 10.56
C GLU A 103 -13.55 7.12 11.89
N THR A 104 -13.39 5.80 11.91
CA THR A 104 -13.73 4.99 13.08
C THR A 104 -12.53 4.50 13.87
N GLY A 105 -11.34 4.45 13.26
CA GLY A 105 -10.15 3.87 13.86
C GLY A 105 -10.16 2.34 13.90
N GLU A 106 -11.16 1.70 13.28
CA GLU A 106 -11.25 0.24 13.22
C GLU A 106 -10.55 -0.26 11.96
N SER A 107 -9.71 -1.29 12.13
CA SER A 107 -9.02 -1.95 11.03
C SER A 107 -10.01 -2.73 10.17
N THR A 108 -9.66 -2.88 8.89
CA THR A 108 -10.42 -3.71 7.95
C THR A 108 -9.72 -5.05 7.74
N TRP A 109 -10.46 -6.02 7.21
CA TRP A 109 -9.91 -7.31 6.81
C TRP A 109 -10.68 -7.85 5.59
N ASP A 110 -9.93 -8.17 4.54
CA ASP A 110 -10.47 -8.78 3.32
C ASP A 110 -9.60 -9.96 2.91
N GLU A 111 -10.21 -11.09 2.60
CA GLU A 111 -9.53 -12.29 2.13
C GLU A 111 -9.86 -12.53 0.65
N GLY A 112 -8.83 -12.59 -0.18
CA GLY A 112 -8.96 -12.92 -1.60
C GLY A 112 -9.93 -12.00 -2.34
N LEU A 113 -9.92 -10.71 -2.04
CA LEU A 113 -10.79 -9.75 -2.71
C LEU A 113 -10.39 -9.58 -4.17
N LEU A 114 -11.34 -9.74 -5.07
CA LEU A 114 -11.13 -9.50 -6.51
C LEU A 114 -10.97 -8.01 -6.78
N LEU A 115 -9.86 -7.64 -7.39
CA LEU A 115 -9.58 -6.28 -7.84
C LEU A 115 -9.03 -6.33 -9.27
N PHE A 116 -9.51 -5.45 -10.13
CA PHE A 116 -8.96 -5.30 -11.48
C PHE A 116 -7.95 -4.16 -11.50
N LEU A 117 -6.66 -4.52 -11.48
CA LEU A 117 -5.56 -3.55 -11.45
C LEU A 117 -5.12 -3.18 -12.86
N GLU A 118 -4.79 -1.92 -13.07
CA GLU A 118 -4.24 -1.42 -14.34
C GLU A 118 -2.76 -1.05 -14.16
N ARG A 119 -1.98 -1.97 -13.64
CA ARG A 119 -0.56 -1.78 -13.34
C ARG A 119 0.38 -2.10 -14.50
N SER A 120 -0.16 -2.64 -15.59
CA SER A 120 0.60 -3.04 -16.78
C SER A 120 -0.03 -2.51 -18.07
N GLY A 121 -0.87 -1.48 -17.96
CA GLY A 121 -1.52 -0.84 -19.10
C GLY A 121 -2.82 -1.48 -19.55
N PHE A 122 -3.30 -2.51 -18.83
CA PHE A 122 -4.57 -3.19 -19.10
C PHE A 122 -5.17 -3.73 -17.80
N PRO A 123 -6.49 -3.92 -17.71
CA PRO A 123 -7.10 -4.48 -16.50
C PRO A 123 -6.67 -5.93 -16.28
N GLU A 124 -6.12 -6.20 -15.09
CA GLU A 124 -5.74 -7.55 -14.68
C GLU A 124 -6.66 -8.04 -13.58
N GLU A 125 -7.14 -9.27 -13.72
CA GLU A 125 -7.86 -9.97 -12.66
C GLU A 125 -6.88 -10.34 -11.55
N THR A 126 -7.02 -9.74 -10.36
CA THR A 126 -6.13 -10.02 -9.23
C THR A 126 -6.94 -10.24 -7.95
N TYR A 127 -6.34 -10.95 -7.00
CA TYR A 127 -6.96 -11.27 -5.72
C TYR A 127 -6.00 -10.93 -4.60
N HIS A 128 -6.51 -10.21 -3.60
CA HIS A 128 -5.67 -9.70 -2.51
C HIS A 128 -6.29 -9.99 -1.15
N THR A 129 -5.46 -10.42 -0.23
CA THR A 129 -5.77 -10.49 1.20
C THR A 129 -5.05 -9.34 1.89
N PHE A 130 -5.78 -8.48 2.56
CA PHE A 130 -5.18 -7.26 3.12
C PHE A 130 -5.97 -6.71 4.30
N SER A 131 -5.29 -5.86 5.05
CA SER A 131 -5.86 -5.12 6.15
C SER A 131 -5.40 -3.67 6.06
N TYR A 132 -6.34 -2.74 6.24
CA TYR A 132 -6.03 -1.33 6.49
C TYR A 132 -6.12 -1.08 7.99
N SER A 133 -5.09 -0.43 8.55
CA SER A 133 -5.01 -0.09 9.97
C SER A 133 -4.77 1.40 10.13
N PRO A 134 -5.29 2.03 11.19
CA PRO A 134 -5.10 3.47 11.38
C PRO A 134 -3.67 3.80 11.81
N LEU A 135 -3.18 4.93 11.34
CA LEU A 135 -1.92 5.53 11.80
C LEU A 135 -2.26 6.78 12.60
N THR A 136 -1.93 6.74 13.88
CA THR A 136 -2.20 7.85 14.79
C THR A 136 -1.01 8.81 14.81
N GLY A 137 -1.30 10.10 14.74
CA GLY A 137 -0.28 11.14 14.81
C GLY A 137 0.12 11.45 16.25
N ASP A 138 1.12 12.32 16.41
CA ASP A 138 1.61 12.78 17.73
C ASP A 138 0.51 13.50 18.52
N ASP A 139 -0.48 14.06 17.83
CA ASP A 139 -1.64 14.73 18.41
C ASP A 139 -2.75 13.77 18.89
N GLY A 140 -2.55 12.47 18.73
CA GLY A 140 -3.53 11.45 19.07
C GLY A 140 -4.64 11.24 18.05
N LYS A 141 -4.64 12.01 16.96
CA LYS A 141 -5.63 11.88 15.88
C LYS A 141 -5.14 10.94 14.80
N ILE A 142 -6.08 10.30 14.10
CA ILE A 142 -5.75 9.44 12.96
C ILE A 142 -5.38 10.34 11.78
N ASN A 143 -4.14 10.21 11.31
CA ASN A 143 -3.60 11.02 10.23
C ASN A 143 -3.32 10.23 8.95
N GLY A 144 -3.59 8.92 8.95
CA GLY A 144 -3.36 8.08 7.80
C GLY A 144 -3.71 6.64 8.06
N HIS A 145 -3.30 5.78 7.14
CA HIS A 145 -3.51 4.33 7.28
C HIS A 145 -2.30 3.56 6.77
N LEU A 146 -2.16 2.33 7.27
CA LEU A 146 -1.17 1.35 6.80
C LEU A 146 -1.90 0.17 6.19
N CYS A 147 -1.43 -0.29 5.04
CA CYS A 147 -1.91 -1.52 4.41
C CYS A 147 -0.84 -2.58 4.43
N VAL A 148 -1.17 -3.75 4.94
CA VAL A 148 -0.37 -4.96 4.79
C VAL A 148 -1.14 -5.86 3.83
N VAL A 149 -0.49 -6.34 2.77
CA VAL A 149 -1.19 -7.03 1.69
C VAL A 149 -0.39 -8.23 1.19
N THR A 150 -1.14 -9.29 0.85
CA THR A 150 -0.63 -10.44 0.13
C THR A 150 -1.44 -10.60 -1.16
N GLU A 151 -0.77 -10.64 -2.29
CA GLU A 151 -1.43 -10.94 -3.56
C GLU A 151 -1.56 -12.46 -3.69
N GLU A 152 -2.78 -12.94 -3.91
CA GLU A 152 -3.09 -14.36 -3.95
C GLU A 152 -3.60 -14.82 -5.32
N THR A 153 -3.32 -14.02 -6.35
CA THR A 153 -3.83 -14.24 -7.71
C THR A 153 -3.45 -15.62 -8.26
N GLU A 154 -2.18 -15.97 -8.19
CA GLU A 154 -1.69 -17.25 -8.73
C GLU A 154 -2.31 -18.44 -8.00
N ARG A 155 -2.42 -18.36 -6.68
CA ARG A 155 -3.03 -19.42 -5.87
C ARG A 155 -4.50 -19.61 -6.23
N ILE A 156 -5.27 -18.53 -6.25
CA ILE A 156 -6.72 -18.58 -6.49
C ILE A 156 -7.02 -19.04 -7.92
N ILE A 157 -6.33 -18.49 -8.91
CA ILE A 157 -6.51 -18.90 -10.32
C ILE A 157 -6.08 -20.36 -10.50
N GLY A 158 -4.97 -20.77 -9.88
CA GLY A 158 -4.49 -22.14 -9.93
C GLY A 158 -5.49 -23.13 -9.33
N GLU A 159 -6.07 -22.81 -8.16
CA GLU A 159 -7.11 -23.64 -7.54
C GLU A 159 -8.37 -23.74 -8.41
N ARG A 160 -8.78 -22.64 -9.02
CA ARG A 160 -9.92 -22.62 -9.94
C ARG A 160 -9.68 -23.51 -11.16
N GLN A 161 -8.49 -23.46 -11.76
CA GLN A 161 -8.10 -24.30 -12.88
C GLN A 161 -8.07 -25.76 -12.49
N LEU A 162 -7.52 -26.09 -11.33
CA LEU A 162 -7.45 -27.46 -10.84
C LEU A 162 -8.84 -28.03 -10.58
N THR A 163 -9.75 -27.26 -10.00
CA THR A 163 -11.13 -27.65 -9.79
C THR A 163 -11.84 -27.92 -11.12
N PHE A 164 -11.63 -27.09 -12.12
CA PHE A 164 -12.17 -27.27 -13.45
C PHE A 164 -11.67 -28.57 -14.09
N LEU A 165 -10.37 -28.84 -14.02
CA LEU A 165 -9.79 -30.07 -14.57
C LEU A 165 -10.33 -31.33 -13.87
N ARG A 166 -10.52 -31.27 -12.55
CA ARG A 166 -11.13 -32.36 -11.79
C ARG A 166 -12.58 -32.62 -12.21
N SER A 167 -13.36 -31.57 -12.49
CA SER A 167 -14.74 -31.72 -12.94
C SER A 167 -14.82 -32.40 -14.32
N LEU A 168 -13.87 -32.12 -15.21
CA LEU A 168 -13.79 -32.77 -16.52
C LEU A 168 -13.45 -34.26 -16.40
N SER A 169 -12.58 -34.65 -15.46
CA SER A 169 -12.17 -36.04 -15.30
C SER A 169 -13.19 -36.91 -14.58
N SER A 170 -14.12 -36.30 -13.84
CA SER A 170 -15.20 -37.02 -13.13
C SER A 170 -16.49 -37.15 -13.91
N GLY A 171 -16.54 -36.56 -15.10
CA GLY A 171 -17.72 -36.58 -15.97
C GLY A 171 -17.70 -37.77 -16.95
#